data_1975a14a3c08a11dc7ec786ae641d924
#
_entry.id   1975a14a3c08a11dc7ec786ae641d924
#
_cell.length_a   1.000
_cell.length_b   1.000
_cell.length_c   1.000
_cell.angle_alpha   90.00
_cell.angle_beta   90.00
_cell.angle_gamma   90.00
#
_symmetry.space_group_name_H-M   'P 1'
#
loop_
_entity.id
_entity.type
_entity.pdbx_description
1 polymer ?
#
loop_
_entity_poly.entity_id
_entity_poly.type
_entity_poly.pdbx_seq_one_letter_code
_entity_poly.pdbx_strand_id
1 'polypeptide(L)'
;MGKLIVDVKPDVVIVLGDTADMESLSSYDKGTKAFIGRNYLKDMEAHSDFQDRLWSTVRKAKRKMPRTVTLIGNHEQRIDRAINVQPELEGIIGYDGLELDNWYDDIVHYNGTTPGSIEIDGITYAHYLVSGIAGRPISGEHHAHSLLSKKYSSCTVGHSHTFDHCVRTRQDGRKIMGLVAGVYQDYDSTYAGEANKLWHRGVVIKNNVDKGVYDINTVSLEALKKEYNR
;
A
#
# COMPACT_ATOMS: atom_id res chain seq x y z
N MET A 1 10.23 -8.89 -6.37
CA MET A 1 10.30 -8.13 -5.11
C MET A 1 11.23 -8.80 -4.08
N GLY A 2 10.97 -10.03 -3.63
CA GLY A 2 11.79 -10.66 -2.57
C GLY A 2 13.30 -10.65 -2.87
N LYS A 3 13.72 -10.89 -4.12
CA LYS A 3 15.15 -10.80 -4.51
C LYS A 3 15.69 -9.37 -4.33
N LEU A 4 14.93 -8.33 -4.68
CA LEU A 4 15.33 -6.93 -4.46
C LEU A 4 15.55 -6.65 -2.96
N ILE A 5 14.64 -7.12 -2.08
CA ILE A 5 14.78 -6.94 -0.62
C ILE A 5 16.08 -7.61 -0.14
N VAL A 6 16.40 -8.79 -0.65
CA VAL A 6 17.65 -9.50 -0.31
C VAL A 6 18.88 -8.73 -0.74
N ASP A 7 18.85 -8.06 -1.89
CA ASP A 7 19.99 -7.32 -2.42
C ASP A 7 20.15 -5.95 -1.75
N VAL A 8 19.06 -5.21 -1.59
CA VAL A 8 19.04 -3.86 -0.98
C VAL A 8 19.28 -3.92 0.53
N LYS A 9 18.80 -4.98 1.20
CA LYS A 9 18.90 -5.18 2.66
C LYS A 9 18.35 -3.97 3.44
N PRO A 10 17.09 -3.60 3.21
CA PRO A 10 16.50 -2.48 3.93
C PRO A 10 16.35 -2.80 5.42
N ASP A 11 16.36 -1.78 6.27
CA ASP A 11 16.04 -1.93 7.69
C ASP A 11 14.53 -2.14 7.91
N VAL A 12 13.70 -1.51 7.07
CA VAL A 12 12.24 -1.56 7.14
C VAL A 12 11.65 -1.79 5.75
N VAL A 13 10.67 -2.68 5.64
CA VAL A 13 9.83 -2.84 4.44
C VAL A 13 8.40 -2.45 4.81
N ILE A 14 7.83 -1.51 4.06
CA ILE A 14 6.48 -1.00 4.31
C ILE A 14 5.61 -1.30 3.10
N VAL A 15 4.54 -2.04 3.32
CA VAL A 15 3.50 -2.33 2.33
C VAL A 15 2.32 -1.41 2.60
N LEU A 16 1.98 -0.58 1.61
CA LEU A 16 1.01 0.51 1.77
C LEU A 16 -0.46 0.08 1.61
N GLY A 17 -0.75 -1.22 1.66
CA GLY A 17 -2.09 -1.79 1.54
C GLY A 17 -2.44 -2.25 0.13
N ASP A 18 -3.67 -2.72 -0.03
CA ASP A 18 -4.23 -3.30 -1.24
C ASP A 18 -3.43 -4.52 -1.76
N THR A 19 -2.98 -5.37 -0.84
CA THR A 19 -2.32 -6.65 -1.16
C THR A 19 -3.32 -7.76 -1.44
N ALA A 20 -4.53 -7.63 -0.90
CA ALA A 20 -5.67 -8.49 -1.18
C ALA A 20 -6.73 -7.67 -1.92
N ASP A 21 -6.96 -7.96 -3.20
CA ASP A 21 -7.88 -7.16 -4.02
C ASP A 21 -9.34 -7.29 -3.55
N MET A 22 -9.71 -8.45 -2.97
CA MET A 22 -11.05 -8.72 -2.44
C MET A 22 -12.16 -8.34 -3.42
N GLU A 23 -11.99 -8.69 -4.68
CA GLU A 23 -12.95 -8.39 -5.75
C GLU A 23 -14.32 -9.00 -5.48
N SER A 24 -14.38 -10.15 -4.82
CA SER A 24 -15.62 -10.84 -4.46
C SER A 24 -16.47 -10.05 -3.46
N LEU A 25 -15.87 -9.12 -2.72
CA LEU A 25 -16.56 -8.25 -1.76
C LEU A 25 -16.80 -6.83 -2.31
N SER A 26 -16.45 -6.57 -3.58
CA SER A 26 -16.68 -5.27 -4.22
C SER A 26 -18.18 -4.96 -4.33
N SER A 27 -18.59 -3.84 -3.74
CA SER A 27 -19.96 -3.35 -3.86
C SER A 27 -20.25 -2.67 -5.20
N TYR A 28 -19.20 -2.22 -5.92
CA TYR A 28 -19.33 -1.48 -7.18
C TYR A 28 -19.86 -2.34 -8.33
N ASP A 29 -19.45 -3.60 -8.35
CA ASP A 29 -19.78 -4.52 -9.44
C ASP A 29 -20.93 -5.47 -9.09
N LYS A 30 -21.45 -5.39 -7.87
CA LYS A 30 -22.55 -6.25 -7.39
C LYS A 30 -23.78 -6.07 -8.28
N GLY A 31 -24.29 -7.18 -8.83
CA GLY A 31 -25.43 -7.17 -9.75
C GLY A 31 -25.07 -6.87 -11.22
N THR A 32 -23.82 -6.69 -11.56
CA THR A 32 -23.35 -6.52 -12.94
C THR A 32 -22.66 -7.77 -13.48
N LYS A 33 -22.45 -7.83 -14.80
CA LYS A 33 -21.68 -8.92 -15.43
C LYS A 33 -20.23 -9.01 -14.93
N ALA A 34 -19.65 -7.91 -14.47
CA ALA A 34 -18.29 -7.85 -13.95
C ALA A 34 -18.14 -8.65 -12.64
N PHE A 35 -19.23 -8.98 -11.96
CA PHE A 35 -19.21 -9.78 -10.74
C PHE A 35 -19.12 -11.28 -11.00
N ILE A 36 -19.39 -11.74 -12.25
CA ILE A 36 -19.42 -13.17 -12.57
C ILE A 36 -18.03 -13.80 -12.39
N GLY A 37 -17.97 -14.91 -11.64
CA GLY A 37 -16.74 -15.68 -11.42
C GLY A 37 -15.89 -15.21 -10.23
N ARG A 38 -16.27 -14.13 -9.56
CA ARG A 38 -15.60 -13.69 -8.32
C ARG A 38 -15.91 -14.66 -7.18
N ASN A 39 -14.90 -14.95 -6.39
CA ASN A 39 -14.99 -15.92 -5.32
C ASN A 39 -14.03 -15.55 -4.18
N TYR A 40 -14.55 -15.48 -2.96
CA TYR A 40 -13.80 -15.08 -1.77
C TYR A 40 -12.57 -15.98 -1.51
N LEU A 41 -12.73 -17.31 -1.68
CA LEU A 41 -11.59 -18.23 -1.48
C LEU A 41 -10.46 -17.98 -2.48
N LYS A 42 -10.80 -17.63 -3.73
CA LYS A 42 -9.79 -17.27 -4.73
C LYS A 42 -9.07 -15.96 -4.39
N ASP A 43 -9.77 -14.98 -3.84
CA ASP A 43 -9.14 -13.75 -3.37
C ASP A 43 -8.14 -14.07 -2.26
N MET A 44 -8.52 -14.95 -1.31
CA MET A 44 -7.66 -15.40 -0.22
C MET A 44 -6.44 -16.19 -0.72
N GLU A 45 -6.65 -17.12 -1.66
CA GLU A 45 -5.57 -17.90 -2.29
C GLU A 45 -4.58 -16.99 -3.02
N ALA A 46 -5.06 -15.99 -3.78
CA ALA A 46 -4.21 -15.04 -4.49
C ALA A 46 -3.40 -14.18 -3.53
N HIS A 47 -4.01 -13.73 -2.43
CA HIS A 47 -3.32 -13.00 -1.37
C HIS A 47 -2.21 -13.85 -0.73
N SER A 48 -2.53 -15.08 -0.33
CA SER A 48 -1.57 -15.99 0.29
C SER A 48 -0.39 -16.31 -0.64
N ASP A 49 -0.66 -16.59 -1.93
CA ASP A 49 0.38 -16.81 -2.95
C ASP A 49 1.29 -15.57 -3.11
N PHE A 50 0.73 -14.36 -3.12
CA PHE A 50 1.52 -13.13 -3.16
C PHE A 50 2.45 -13.01 -1.95
N GLN A 51 1.94 -13.21 -0.74
CA GLN A 51 2.71 -13.12 0.49
C GLN A 51 3.83 -14.18 0.52
N ASP A 52 3.51 -15.42 0.17
CA ASP A 52 4.51 -16.49 0.13
C ASP A 52 5.62 -16.19 -0.87
N ARG A 53 5.30 -15.80 -2.10
CA ARG A 53 6.30 -15.43 -3.12
C ARG A 53 7.19 -14.26 -2.69
N LEU A 54 6.61 -13.29 -2.01
CA LEU A 54 7.35 -12.14 -1.50
C LEU A 54 8.34 -12.57 -0.42
N TRP A 55 7.85 -13.22 0.63
CA TRP A 55 8.60 -13.42 1.86
C TRP A 55 9.42 -14.70 1.90
N SER A 56 9.01 -15.77 1.20
CA SER A 56 9.77 -17.03 1.19
C SER A 56 11.20 -16.83 0.65
N THR A 57 11.36 -15.95 -0.36
CA THR A 57 12.67 -15.61 -0.91
C THR A 57 13.55 -14.91 0.13
N VAL A 58 12.97 -13.97 0.88
CA VAL A 58 13.70 -13.22 1.92
C VAL A 58 14.08 -14.12 3.06
N ARG A 59 13.16 -14.96 3.54
CA ARG A 59 13.40 -15.95 4.62
C ARG A 59 14.48 -16.97 4.24
N LYS A 60 14.45 -17.49 3.00
CA LYS A 60 15.45 -18.45 2.49
C LYS A 60 16.86 -17.87 2.40
N ALA A 61 17.00 -16.57 2.29
CA ALA A 61 18.31 -15.91 2.21
C ALA A 61 19.11 -15.98 3.53
N LYS A 62 18.53 -16.51 4.63
CA LYS A 62 19.17 -16.68 5.95
C LYS A 62 19.86 -15.42 6.49
N ARG A 63 19.28 -14.25 6.21
CA ARG A 63 19.76 -12.95 6.68
C ARG A 63 18.83 -12.41 7.77
N LYS A 64 19.28 -11.37 8.46
CA LYS A 64 18.40 -10.64 9.37
C LYS A 64 17.19 -10.12 8.57
N MET A 65 16.00 -10.45 9.01
CA MET A 65 14.78 -9.92 8.42
C MET A 65 14.70 -8.41 8.67
N PRO A 66 14.24 -7.62 7.70
CA PRO A 66 13.85 -6.23 7.97
C PRO A 66 12.65 -6.21 8.93
N ARG A 67 12.44 -5.10 9.61
CA ARG A 67 11.14 -4.82 10.21
C ARG A 67 10.09 -4.76 9.10
N THR A 68 8.98 -5.47 9.25
CA THR A 68 7.95 -5.59 8.22
C THR A 68 6.67 -4.93 8.70
N VAL A 69 6.16 -3.99 7.90
CA VAL A 69 4.95 -3.23 8.22
C VAL A 69 3.97 -3.34 7.08
N THR A 70 2.70 -3.63 7.37
CA THR A 70 1.62 -3.52 6.40
C THR A 70 0.52 -2.58 6.90
N LEU A 71 -0.04 -1.82 5.98
CA LEU A 71 -1.22 -1.02 6.24
C LEU A 71 -2.40 -1.67 5.53
N ILE A 72 -3.55 -1.71 6.19
CA ILE A 72 -4.78 -2.17 5.56
C ILE A 72 -5.21 -1.12 4.54
N GLY A 73 -5.39 -1.55 3.28
CA GLY A 73 -5.90 -0.72 2.21
C GLY A 73 -7.42 -0.73 2.12
N ASN A 74 -7.94 0.00 1.16
CA ASN A 74 -9.40 0.06 0.97
C ASN A 74 -9.98 -1.22 0.34
N HIS A 75 -9.13 -2.06 -0.25
CA HIS A 75 -9.54 -3.36 -0.77
C HIS A 75 -9.69 -4.38 0.36
N GLU A 76 -8.73 -4.50 1.26
CA GLU A 76 -8.89 -5.34 2.46
C GLU A 76 -10.05 -4.85 3.34
N GLN A 77 -10.27 -3.53 3.42
CA GLN A 77 -11.39 -2.95 4.18
C GLN A 77 -12.78 -3.30 3.59
N ARG A 78 -12.85 -3.92 2.41
CA ARG A 78 -14.08 -4.51 1.87
C ARG A 78 -14.63 -5.62 2.78
N ILE A 79 -13.79 -6.28 3.57
CA ILE A 79 -14.19 -7.29 4.56
C ILE A 79 -15.12 -6.64 5.59
N ASP A 80 -14.67 -5.58 6.27
CA ASP A 80 -15.50 -4.87 7.26
C ASP A 80 -16.78 -4.31 6.64
N ARG A 81 -16.67 -3.75 5.42
CA ARG A 81 -17.85 -3.23 4.73
C ARG A 81 -18.86 -4.31 4.39
N ALA A 82 -18.40 -5.50 4.01
CA ALA A 82 -19.29 -6.63 3.74
C ALA A 82 -20.00 -7.08 5.01
N ILE A 83 -19.29 -7.19 6.13
CA ILE A 83 -19.87 -7.54 7.44
C ILE A 83 -20.88 -6.47 7.89
N ASN A 84 -20.56 -5.18 7.74
CA ASN A 84 -21.50 -4.10 8.10
C ASN A 84 -22.81 -4.12 7.30
N VAL A 85 -22.77 -4.60 6.05
CA VAL A 85 -23.97 -4.72 5.18
C VAL A 85 -24.70 -6.04 5.42
N GLN A 86 -23.97 -7.09 5.76
CA GLN A 86 -24.45 -8.45 5.98
C GLN A 86 -23.87 -8.99 7.31
N PRO A 87 -24.46 -8.61 8.46
CA PRO A 87 -23.93 -8.99 9.79
C PRO A 87 -23.84 -10.51 10.02
N GLU A 88 -24.59 -11.30 9.26
CA GLU A 88 -24.49 -12.77 9.29
C GLU A 88 -23.14 -13.31 8.80
N LEU A 89 -22.30 -12.49 8.19
CA LEU A 89 -20.93 -12.84 7.81
C LEU A 89 -19.92 -12.71 8.95
N GLU A 90 -20.33 -12.11 10.08
CA GLU A 90 -19.49 -11.98 11.27
C GLU A 90 -19.01 -13.36 11.75
N GLY A 91 -17.70 -13.52 11.92
CA GLY A 91 -17.08 -14.79 12.29
C GLY A 91 -16.95 -15.82 11.15
N ILE A 92 -17.46 -15.53 9.94
CA ILE A 92 -17.29 -16.35 8.74
C ILE A 92 -16.16 -15.80 7.87
N ILE A 93 -16.11 -14.48 7.71
CA ILE A 93 -15.02 -13.76 7.03
C ILE A 93 -14.40 -12.78 8.02
N GLY A 94 -13.13 -12.45 7.83
CA GLY A 94 -12.41 -11.53 8.69
C GLY A 94 -10.97 -11.32 8.24
N TYR A 95 -10.29 -10.36 8.85
CA TYR A 95 -8.85 -10.13 8.62
C TYR A 95 -7.98 -11.32 9.04
N ASP A 96 -8.43 -12.13 10.00
CA ASP A 96 -7.72 -13.33 10.43
C ASP A 96 -7.45 -14.28 9.26
N GLY A 97 -8.38 -14.35 8.30
CA GLY A 97 -8.20 -15.12 7.09
C GLY A 97 -7.04 -14.66 6.19
N LEU A 98 -6.60 -13.41 6.29
CA LEU A 98 -5.44 -12.89 5.56
C LEU A 98 -4.11 -13.33 6.18
N GLU A 99 -4.14 -13.89 7.39
CA GLU A 99 -2.95 -14.39 8.10
C GLU A 99 -1.77 -13.41 8.13
N LEU A 100 -2.05 -12.11 8.24
CA LEU A 100 -1.04 -11.05 8.12
C LEU A 100 0.04 -11.16 9.19
N ASP A 101 -0.30 -11.66 10.39
CA ASP A 101 0.66 -11.88 11.49
C ASP A 101 1.76 -12.90 11.13
N ASN A 102 1.53 -13.76 10.13
CA ASN A 102 2.55 -14.67 9.62
C ASN A 102 3.66 -13.94 8.84
N TRP A 103 3.40 -12.71 8.40
CA TRP A 103 4.25 -12.00 7.44
C TRP A 103 4.78 -10.66 7.93
N TYR A 104 4.05 -9.99 8.85
CA TYR A 104 4.34 -8.63 9.26
C TYR A 104 4.48 -8.49 10.77
N ASP A 105 5.46 -7.68 11.18
CA ASP A 105 5.69 -7.32 12.58
C ASP A 105 4.63 -6.30 13.07
N ASP A 106 4.21 -5.40 12.18
CA ASP A 106 3.20 -4.38 12.46
C ASP A 106 2.09 -4.40 11.41
N ILE A 107 0.85 -4.46 11.85
CA ILE A 107 -0.35 -4.39 11.01
C ILE A 107 -1.15 -3.16 11.43
N VAL A 108 -1.34 -2.22 10.49
CA VAL A 108 -2.01 -0.95 10.76
C VAL A 108 -3.42 -0.99 10.20
N HIS A 109 -4.39 -1.21 11.07
CA HIS A 109 -5.80 -1.30 10.72
C HIS A 109 -6.45 0.07 10.51
N TYR A 110 -7.63 0.07 9.87
CA TYR A 110 -8.50 1.25 9.83
C TYR A 110 -8.94 1.65 11.23
N ASN A 111 -9.17 2.94 11.41
CA ASN A 111 -9.86 3.50 12.56
C ASN A 111 -11.25 3.98 12.09
N GLY A 112 -12.24 3.15 12.28
CA GLY A 112 -13.56 3.33 11.69
C GLY A 112 -13.50 3.31 10.16
N THR A 113 -13.86 4.42 9.52
CA THR A 113 -13.84 4.55 8.04
C THR A 113 -12.56 5.17 7.48
N THR A 114 -11.60 5.49 8.33
CA THR A 114 -10.36 6.17 7.95
C THR A 114 -9.19 5.18 8.01
N PRO A 115 -8.31 5.13 6.99
CA PRO A 115 -7.10 4.32 7.07
C PRO A 115 -6.26 4.69 8.29
N GLY A 116 -5.72 3.68 8.95
CA GLY A 116 -4.74 3.89 10.00
C GLY A 116 -3.43 4.46 9.45
N SER A 117 -2.60 4.95 10.33
CA SER A 117 -1.27 5.46 9.99
C SER A 117 -0.25 5.08 11.04
N ILE A 118 1.00 4.95 10.62
CA ILE A 118 2.15 4.71 11.50
C ILE A 118 3.24 5.73 11.17
N GLU A 119 3.93 6.21 12.22
CA GLU A 119 5.11 7.03 12.04
C GLU A 119 6.38 6.20 12.23
N ILE A 120 7.29 6.30 11.27
CA ILE A 120 8.61 5.67 11.31
C ILE A 120 9.63 6.70 10.85
N ASP A 121 10.63 6.97 11.68
CA ASP A 121 11.72 7.91 11.42
C ASP A 121 11.25 9.31 10.98
N GLY A 122 10.14 9.80 11.56
CA GLY A 122 9.57 11.11 11.27
C GLY A 122 8.77 11.19 9.98
N ILE A 123 8.45 10.05 9.37
CA ILE A 123 7.57 9.94 8.19
C ILE A 123 6.29 9.22 8.58
N THR A 124 5.14 9.84 8.32
CA THR A 124 3.83 9.21 8.48
C THR A 124 3.51 8.37 7.25
N TYR A 125 3.24 7.09 7.43
CA TYR A 125 2.80 6.16 6.40
C TYR A 125 1.33 5.84 6.57
N ALA A 126 0.57 5.87 5.49
CA ALA A 126 -0.84 5.48 5.45
C ALA A 126 -1.20 4.95 4.05
N HIS A 127 -2.26 4.15 3.95
CA HIS A 127 -2.77 3.77 2.62
C HIS A 127 -3.17 5.03 1.83
N TYR A 128 -3.97 5.89 2.44
CA TYR A 128 -4.18 7.30 2.04
C TYR A 128 -4.42 8.15 3.29
N LEU A 129 -4.22 9.45 3.17
CA LEU A 129 -4.48 10.41 4.24
C LEU A 129 -5.74 11.23 3.91
N VAL A 130 -6.46 11.60 4.95
CA VAL A 130 -7.68 12.41 4.83
C VAL A 130 -7.48 13.82 5.33
N SER A 131 -8.30 14.76 4.89
CA SER A 131 -8.27 16.15 5.35
C SER A 131 -9.67 16.73 5.53
N GLY A 132 -9.73 17.82 6.31
CA GLY A 132 -10.95 18.53 6.62
C GLY A 132 -11.88 17.76 7.57
N ILE A 133 -12.93 18.42 8.01
CA ILE A 133 -13.94 17.86 8.94
C ILE A 133 -14.66 16.66 8.31
N ALA A 134 -14.85 16.68 6.98
CA ALA A 134 -15.53 15.61 6.25
C ALA A 134 -14.65 14.37 6.00
N GLY A 135 -13.40 14.37 6.44
CA GLY A 135 -12.50 13.21 6.30
C GLY A 135 -12.27 12.77 4.85
N ARG A 136 -12.23 13.69 3.89
CA ARG A 136 -12.08 13.34 2.47
C ARG A 136 -10.63 12.95 2.17
N PRO A 137 -10.37 11.89 1.36
CA PRO A 137 -9.03 11.56 0.89
C PRO A 137 -8.35 12.76 0.24
N ILE A 138 -7.08 12.95 0.58
CA ILE A 138 -6.23 13.93 -0.11
C ILE A 138 -5.87 13.31 -1.46
N SER A 139 -6.05 14.08 -2.52
CA SER A 139 -5.80 13.65 -3.90
C SER A 139 -5.50 14.84 -4.80
N GLY A 140 -5.39 14.62 -6.10
CA GLY A 140 -5.21 15.62 -7.13
C GLY A 140 -3.92 15.41 -7.92
N GLU A 141 -3.71 16.21 -8.96
CA GLU A 141 -2.56 16.12 -9.87
C GLU A 141 -1.23 16.34 -9.11
N HIS A 142 -1.21 17.33 -8.21
CA HIS A 142 -0.06 17.60 -7.33
C HIS A 142 -0.29 16.98 -5.95
N HIS A 143 -0.43 15.65 -5.91
CA HIS A 143 -0.87 14.93 -4.72
C HIS A 143 0.12 15.05 -3.56
N ALA A 144 1.43 14.88 -3.79
CA ALA A 144 2.45 15.02 -2.77
C ALA A 144 2.51 16.43 -2.19
N HIS A 145 2.36 17.47 -3.03
CA HIS A 145 2.23 18.84 -2.56
C HIS A 145 0.97 19.04 -1.70
N SER A 146 -0.16 18.46 -2.13
CA SER A 146 -1.42 18.53 -1.38
C SER A 146 -1.32 17.84 -0.02
N LEU A 147 -0.58 16.73 0.07
CA LEU A 147 -0.26 16.07 1.34
C LEU A 147 0.47 17.02 2.28
N LEU A 148 1.58 17.62 1.84
CA LEU A 148 2.40 18.50 2.67
C LEU A 148 1.65 19.75 3.12
N SER A 149 0.83 20.34 2.24
CA SER A 149 0.06 21.55 2.58
C SER A 149 -1.09 21.30 3.57
N LYS A 150 -1.52 20.04 3.74
CA LYS A 150 -2.60 19.67 4.65
C LYS A 150 -2.13 18.96 5.91
N LYS A 151 -0.99 18.28 5.87
CA LYS A 151 -0.44 17.50 6.99
C LYS A 151 0.71 18.18 7.72
N TYR A 152 1.40 19.11 7.07
CA TYR A 152 2.52 19.89 7.63
C TYR A 152 3.67 19.02 8.16
N SER A 153 3.77 17.78 7.71
CA SER A 153 4.77 16.78 8.10
C SER A 153 5.14 15.89 6.92
N SER A 154 6.28 15.20 7.02
CA SER A 154 6.67 14.21 6.03
C SER A 154 5.69 13.04 6.03
N CYS A 155 5.24 12.63 4.85
CA CYS A 155 4.28 11.54 4.71
C CYS A 155 4.43 10.78 3.40
N THR A 156 4.02 9.52 3.41
CA THR A 156 4.03 8.63 2.25
C THR A 156 2.69 7.88 2.17
N VAL A 157 2.11 7.87 0.99
CA VAL A 157 0.84 7.17 0.71
C VAL A 157 0.91 6.33 -0.56
N GLY A 158 0.00 5.35 -0.66
CA GLY A 158 -0.29 4.56 -1.86
C GLY A 158 -1.58 5.00 -2.55
N HIS A 159 -2.51 4.06 -2.76
CA HIS A 159 -3.90 4.20 -3.18
C HIS A 159 -4.12 4.77 -4.58
N SER A 160 -3.58 5.92 -4.92
CA SER A 160 -3.82 6.58 -6.21
C SER A 160 -3.03 5.96 -7.37
N HIS A 161 -2.10 5.06 -7.09
CA HIS A 161 -1.25 4.35 -8.06
C HIS A 161 -0.31 5.26 -8.88
N THR A 162 -0.42 6.58 -8.74
CA THR A 162 0.48 7.55 -9.38
C THR A 162 1.77 7.70 -8.58
N PHE A 163 2.79 8.26 -9.20
CA PHE A 163 3.99 8.68 -8.49
C PHE A 163 4.05 10.20 -8.44
N ASP A 164 4.20 10.75 -7.25
CA ASP A 164 4.47 12.18 -7.04
C ASP A 164 5.35 12.37 -5.81
N HIS A 165 6.32 13.28 -5.92
CA HIS A 165 7.25 13.57 -4.85
C HIS A 165 7.44 15.07 -4.70
N CYS A 166 7.31 15.58 -3.48
CA CYS A 166 7.44 16.99 -3.19
C CYS A 166 8.28 17.24 -1.93
N VAL A 167 9.17 18.20 -1.99
CA VAL A 167 9.97 18.67 -0.85
C VAL A 167 9.58 20.12 -0.53
N ARG A 168 9.36 20.41 0.75
CA ARG A 168 9.07 21.72 1.26
C ARG A 168 9.97 22.06 2.44
N THR A 169 10.34 23.33 2.55
CA THR A 169 11.05 23.83 3.72
C THR A 169 10.06 24.62 4.59
N ARG A 170 9.98 24.27 5.85
CA ARG A 170 9.18 24.98 6.84
C ARG A 170 9.85 26.28 7.26
N GLN A 171 9.12 27.16 7.92
CA GLN A 171 9.63 28.43 8.43
C GLN A 171 10.82 28.25 9.40
N ASP A 172 10.87 27.13 10.12
CA ASP A 172 11.95 26.78 11.06
C ASP A 172 13.18 26.15 10.36
N GLY A 173 13.21 26.14 9.03
CA GLY A 173 14.30 25.58 8.21
C GLY A 173 14.26 24.07 8.03
N ARG A 174 13.40 23.33 8.73
CA ARG A 174 13.26 21.88 8.57
C ARG A 174 12.58 21.53 7.23
N LYS A 175 13.09 20.51 6.57
CA LYS A 175 12.46 19.96 5.36
C LYS A 175 11.38 18.96 5.73
N ILE A 176 10.32 18.93 4.93
CA ILE A 176 9.28 17.89 4.94
C ILE A 176 9.12 17.36 3.54
N MET A 177 8.84 16.06 3.42
CA MET A 177 8.78 15.34 2.14
C MET A 177 7.46 14.58 2.00
N GLY A 178 6.73 14.87 0.92
CA GLY A 178 5.52 14.16 0.52
C GLY A 178 5.84 13.15 -0.58
N LEU A 179 5.29 11.97 -0.47
CA LEU A 179 5.46 10.92 -1.46
C LEU A 179 4.15 10.18 -1.71
N VAL A 180 3.82 10.00 -2.99
CA VAL A 180 2.84 9.06 -3.50
C VAL A 180 3.63 7.97 -4.22
N ALA A 181 3.56 6.72 -3.75
CA ALA A 181 4.59 5.72 -4.04
C ALA A 181 4.33 4.86 -5.29
N GLY A 182 3.22 5.08 -6.01
CA GLY A 182 2.87 4.22 -7.15
C GLY A 182 2.19 2.92 -6.74
N VAL A 183 2.32 1.90 -7.59
CA VAL A 183 1.70 0.58 -7.42
C VAL A 183 2.66 -0.54 -7.83
N TYR A 184 2.61 -1.66 -7.13
CA TYR A 184 3.31 -2.89 -7.51
C TYR A 184 2.33 -3.88 -8.17
N GLN A 185 1.88 -3.55 -9.38
CA GLN A 185 0.91 -4.33 -10.15
C GLN A 185 1.34 -4.41 -11.62
N ASP A 186 1.22 -5.58 -12.22
CA ASP A 186 1.75 -5.88 -13.57
C ASP A 186 0.67 -5.98 -14.65
N TYR A 187 -0.56 -5.63 -14.34
CA TYR A 187 -1.68 -5.70 -15.28
C TYR A 187 -2.54 -4.43 -15.21
N ASP A 188 -3.31 -4.19 -16.24
CA ASP A 188 -4.28 -3.10 -16.28
C ASP A 188 -5.55 -3.51 -15.55
N SER A 189 -6.02 -2.66 -14.65
CA SER A 189 -7.32 -2.86 -14.00
C SER A 189 -8.43 -2.35 -14.89
N THR A 190 -9.44 -3.17 -15.09
CA THR A 190 -10.57 -2.83 -15.97
C THR A 190 -11.35 -1.62 -15.50
N TYR A 191 -11.47 -1.44 -14.18
CA TYR A 191 -12.16 -0.29 -13.59
C TYR A 191 -11.45 1.04 -13.82
N ALA A 192 -10.13 1.02 -14.01
CA ALA A 192 -9.33 2.24 -14.13
C ALA A 192 -9.31 2.81 -15.56
N GLY A 193 -9.64 2.00 -16.57
CA GLY A 193 -9.68 2.46 -17.95
C GLY A 193 -8.41 3.23 -18.36
N GLU A 194 -8.57 4.46 -18.85
CA GLU A 194 -7.45 5.31 -19.25
C GLU A 194 -6.51 5.70 -18.10
N ALA A 195 -6.98 5.68 -16.85
CA ALA A 195 -6.15 6.01 -15.70
C ALA A 195 -4.99 5.03 -15.50
N ASN A 196 -5.07 3.80 -16.02
CA ASN A 196 -3.96 2.85 -16.03
C ASN A 196 -2.67 3.44 -16.63
N LYS A 197 -2.79 4.37 -17.59
CA LYS A 197 -1.66 5.04 -18.24
C LYS A 197 -0.91 6.02 -17.32
N LEU A 198 -1.58 6.47 -16.25
CA LEU A 198 -1.01 7.41 -15.27
C LEU A 198 -0.30 6.68 -14.13
N TRP A 199 -0.44 5.35 -14.05
CA TRP A 199 0.10 4.57 -12.96
C TRP A 199 1.61 4.43 -13.05
N HIS A 200 2.27 4.69 -11.93
CA HIS A 200 3.69 4.39 -11.77
C HIS A 200 3.84 2.98 -11.21
N ARG A 201 4.28 2.05 -12.04
CA ARG A 201 4.47 0.65 -11.66
C ARG A 201 5.89 0.41 -11.21
N GLY A 202 6.06 0.15 -9.94
CA GLY A 202 7.38 -0.03 -9.36
C GLY A 202 7.40 0.01 -7.84
N VAL A 203 8.56 0.29 -7.31
CA VAL A 203 8.80 0.44 -5.87
C VAL A 203 9.66 1.64 -5.59
N VAL A 204 9.60 2.13 -4.38
CA VAL A 204 10.42 3.23 -3.89
C VAL A 204 11.36 2.74 -2.80
N ILE A 205 12.63 3.11 -2.92
CA ILE A 205 13.67 2.90 -1.91
C ILE A 205 14.02 4.25 -1.33
N LYS A 206 13.97 4.38 0.00
CA LYS A 206 14.42 5.55 0.73
C LYS A 206 15.75 5.24 1.39
N ASN A 207 16.74 6.06 1.12
CA ASN A 207 18.07 5.94 1.70
C ASN A 207 18.32 7.11 2.65
N ASN A 208 19.24 6.94 3.60
CA ASN A 208 19.67 8.01 4.50
C ASN A 208 18.49 8.70 5.21
N VAL A 209 17.54 7.91 5.69
CA VAL A 209 16.34 8.44 6.34
C VAL A 209 16.72 9.02 7.70
N ASP A 210 16.45 10.30 7.90
CA ASP A 210 16.64 11.00 9.19
C ASP A 210 15.54 12.04 9.40
N LYS A 211 14.78 11.91 10.49
CA LYS A 211 13.75 12.89 10.94
C LYS A 211 12.80 13.34 9.83
N GLY A 212 12.38 12.39 8.99
CA GLY A 212 11.41 12.66 7.93
C GLY A 212 12.01 13.11 6.59
N VAL A 213 13.31 13.21 6.49
CA VAL A 213 14.05 13.53 5.24
C VAL A 213 14.77 12.28 4.74
N TYR A 214 14.86 12.09 3.44
CA TYR A 214 15.48 10.92 2.83
C TYR A 214 15.94 11.19 1.40
N ASP A 215 16.86 10.36 0.91
CA ASP A 215 17.17 10.28 -0.51
C ASP A 215 16.24 9.25 -1.17
N ILE A 216 15.66 9.60 -2.33
CA ILE A 216 14.69 8.77 -3.02
C ILE A 216 15.32 8.06 -4.21
N ASN A 217 15.03 6.76 -4.36
CA ASN A 217 15.32 5.99 -5.54
C ASN A 217 14.06 5.20 -5.96
N THR A 218 13.69 5.28 -7.22
CA THR A 218 12.57 4.53 -7.80
C THR A 218 13.07 3.41 -8.69
N VAL A 219 12.46 2.22 -8.59
CA VAL A 219 12.78 1.07 -9.43
C VAL A 219 11.50 0.64 -10.14
N SER A 220 11.46 0.80 -11.45
CA SER A 220 10.28 0.40 -12.22
C SER A 220 10.09 -1.12 -12.23
N LEU A 221 8.86 -1.56 -12.39
CA LEU A 221 8.53 -2.98 -12.48
C LEU A 221 9.23 -3.65 -13.68
N GLU A 222 9.38 -2.92 -14.78
CA GLU A 222 10.14 -3.40 -15.97
C GLU A 222 11.62 -3.63 -15.63
N ALA A 223 12.25 -2.69 -14.92
CA ALA A 223 13.63 -2.85 -14.47
C ALA A 223 13.77 -4.06 -13.54
N LEU A 224 12.83 -4.26 -12.60
CA LEU A 224 12.80 -5.41 -11.70
C LEU A 224 12.67 -6.73 -12.46
N LYS A 225 11.79 -6.79 -13.47
CA LYS A 225 11.66 -7.97 -14.32
C LYS A 225 12.93 -8.26 -15.08
N LYS A 226 13.53 -7.25 -15.68
CA LYS A 226 14.79 -7.39 -16.44
C LYS A 226 15.94 -7.91 -15.58
N GLU A 227 16.01 -7.45 -14.33
CA GLU A 227 17.08 -7.81 -13.38
C GLU A 227 16.86 -9.21 -12.77
N TYR A 228 15.66 -9.51 -12.32
CA TYR A 228 15.39 -10.65 -11.45
C TYR A 228 14.69 -11.84 -12.11
N ASN A 229 14.17 -11.72 -13.35
CA ASN A 229 13.58 -12.83 -14.10
C ASN A 229 14.53 -13.49 -15.11
N ARG A 230 15.84 -13.28 -14.94
CA ARG A 230 16.87 -13.96 -15.72
C ARG A 230 17.14 -15.37 -15.21
#